data_70a635529e3619f958ab8731ecaceb88
#
_entry.id   70a635529e3619f958ab8731ecaceb88
#
_cell.length_a   1.000
_cell.length_b   1.000
_cell.length_c   1.000
_cell.angle_alpha   90.00
_cell.angle_beta   90.00
_cell.angle_gamma   90.00
#
_symmetry.space_group_name_H-M   'P 1'
#
loop_
_entity.id
_entity.type
_entity.pdbx_description
1 polymer ?
#
loop_
_entity_poly.entity_id
_entity_poly.type
_entity_poly.pdbx_seq_one_letter_code
_entity_poly.pdbx_strand_id
1 'polypeptide(L)'
;GTGIASLINGTVDLANSSRAIKDKELKLAEDNGQHPVQHIVGYDALAVFLHADNPMDEMSIEQLVGIYGDGGKITRWTDLGVEVPGCQGQEIVVVSRQNNSGTYAYFREAVLGASDFRLGTRDMHGSKDVVDLVEKTPCAIGYSGLAYATDHVKLACIAAETGGPCTNPSVETASDGSYPIARPLFMYTNGEPTGIVGEYLNWIKSDEAQCIILNKGYAPANPVDCG
;
A
#
# COMPACT_ATOMS: atom_id res chain seq x y z
N GLY A 1 8.21 -9.46 3.08
CA GLY A 1 8.94 -10.16 4.14
C GLY A 1 9.57 -11.46 3.66
N THR A 2 8.84 -12.27 2.89
CA THR A 2 9.34 -13.58 2.39
C THR A 2 10.57 -13.40 1.49
N GLY A 3 10.53 -12.44 0.53
CA GLY A 3 11.68 -12.17 -0.34
C GLY A 3 12.91 -11.73 0.44
N ILE A 4 12.75 -10.82 1.41
CA ILE A 4 13.85 -10.39 2.30
C ILE A 4 14.42 -11.58 3.06
N ALA A 5 13.59 -12.45 3.62
CA ALA A 5 14.06 -13.65 4.33
C ALA A 5 14.83 -14.60 3.40
N SER A 6 14.38 -14.79 2.16
CA SER A 6 15.08 -15.61 1.17
C SER A 6 16.45 -15.03 0.79
N LEU A 7 16.55 -13.70 0.65
CA LEU A 7 17.83 -13.03 0.38
C LEU A 7 18.80 -13.18 1.57
N ILE A 8 18.32 -12.97 2.80
CA ILE A 8 19.09 -13.15 4.05
C ILE A 8 19.65 -14.58 4.17
N ASN A 9 18.87 -15.56 3.71
CA ASN A 9 19.28 -16.97 3.73
C ASN A 9 20.14 -17.39 2.51
N GLY A 10 20.42 -16.46 1.59
CA GLY A 10 21.21 -16.73 0.38
C GLY A 10 20.54 -17.70 -0.60
N THR A 11 19.20 -17.80 -0.57
CA THR A 11 18.45 -18.72 -1.45
C THR A 11 17.92 -18.06 -2.73
N VAL A 12 18.10 -16.74 -2.87
CA VAL A 12 17.77 -15.96 -4.06
C VAL A 12 18.83 -14.89 -4.30
N ASP A 13 19.05 -14.53 -5.56
CA ASP A 13 19.98 -13.47 -5.94
C ASP A 13 19.32 -12.08 -5.93
N LEU A 14 17.98 -12.05 -6.05
CA LEU A 14 17.17 -10.86 -6.08
C LEU A 14 15.86 -11.06 -5.32
N ALA A 15 15.51 -10.10 -4.46
CA ALA A 15 14.29 -10.12 -3.67
C ALA A 15 13.43 -8.88 -3.92
N ASN A 16 12.14 -9.08 -4.24
CA ASN A 16 11.17 -8.02 -4.32
C ASN A 16 10.58 -7.72 -2.95
N SER A 17 10.43 -6.45 -2.61
CA SER A 17 9.82 -6.00 -1.35
C SER A 17 9.03 -4.72 -1.54
N SER A 18 7.89 -4.64 -0.89
CA SER A 18 7.04 -3.43 -0.80
C SER A 18 7.22 -2.68 0.52
N ARG A 19 8.31 -2.89 1.21
CA ARG A 19 8.79 -2.15 2.38
C ARG A 19 10.31 -2.15 2.45
N ALA A 20 10.87 -1.21 3.17
CA ALA A 20 12.30 -1.25 3.48
C ALA A 20 12.66 -2.48 4.34
N ILE A 21 13.89 -2.96 4.16
CA ILE A 21 14.50 -3.94 5.06
C ILE A 21 14.70 -3.30 6.43
N LYS A 22 14.42 -4.05 7.50
CA LYS A 22 14.54 -3.54 8.89
C LYS A 22 15.96 -3.71 9.41
N ASP A 23 16.39 -2.89 10.36
CA ASP A 23 17.73 -2.95 10.95
C ASP A 23 18.09 -4.34 11.49
N LYS A 24 17.12 -5.02 12.14
CA LYS A 24 17.31 -6.39 12.61
C LYS A 24 17.48 -7.42 11.48
N GLU A 25 16.86 -7.18 10.33
CA GLU A 25 16.99 -8.01 9.14
C GLU A 25 18.33 -7.76 8.44
N LEU A 26 18.79 -6.50 8.39
CA LEU A 26 20.12 -6.14 7.90
C LEU A 26 21.21 -6.81 8.74
N LYS A 27 21.12 -6.72 10.08
CA LYS A 27 22.07 -7.37 10.96
C LYS A 27 22.10 -8.88 10.76
N LEU A 28 20.94 -9.53 10.62
CA LEU A 28 20.86 -10.96 10.35
C LEU A 28 21.47 -11.33 8.99
N ALA A 29 21.29 -10.45 7.98
CA ALA A 29 21.91 -10.64 6.67
C ALA A 29 23.45 -10.62 6.79
N GLU A 30 24.01 -9.63 7.49
CA GLU A 30 25.46 -9.53 7.74
C GLU A 30 26.01 -10.75 8.48
N ASP A 31 25.30 -11.22 9.52
CA ASP A 31 25.66 -12.42 10.28
C ASP A 31 25.69 -13.69 9.37
N ASN A 32 24.87 -13.71 8.31
CA ASN A 32 24.82 -14.77 7.31
C ASN A 32 25.78 -14.51 6.11
N GLY A 33 26.59 -13.46 6.15
CA GLY A 33 27.50 -13.09 5.05
C GLY A 33 26.80 -12.51 3.82
N GLN A 34 25.58 -12.00 4.00
CA GLN A 34 24.81 -11.34 2.94
C GLN A 34 24.88 -9.81 3.13
N HIS A 35 24.94 -9.08 2.02
CA HIS A 35 25.06 -7.61 2.01
C HIS A 35 23.95 -6.99 1.15
N PRO A 36 22.71 -6.86 1.67
CA PRO A 36 21.58 -6.34 0.90
C PRO A 36 21.82 -4.93 0.36
N VAL A 37 21.71 -4.76 -0.95
CA VAL A 37 21.73 -3.46 -1.63
C VAL A 37 20.33 -3.16 -2.13
N GLN A 38 19.84 -1.95 -1.80
CA GLN A 38 18.48 -1.50 -2.11
C GLN A 38 18.41 -0.80 -3.46
N HIS A 39 17.42 -1.19 -4.27
CA HIS A 39 17.10 -0.54 -5.53
C HIS A 39 15.61 -0.16 -5.53
N ILE A 40 15.30 1.13 -5.67
CA ILE A 40 13.91 1.59 -5.89
C ILE A 40 13.59 1.32 -7.35
N VAL A 41 12.46 0.65 -7.59
CA VAL A 41 12.01 0.26 -8.94
C VAL A 41 10.67 0.87 -9.35
N GLY A 42 10.01 1.55 -8.43
CA GLY A 42 8.74 2.25 -8.66
C GLY A 42 8.12 2.68 -7.34
N TYR A 43 6.91 3.26 -7.41
CA TYR A 43 6.14 3.66 -6.24
C TYR A 43 4.71 3.12 -6.34
N ASP A 44 4.14 2.82 -5.19
CA ASP A 44 2.76 2.35 -5.01
C ASP A 44 2.01 3.33 -4.11
N ALA A 45 0.83 3.75 -4.53
CA ALA A 45 -0.10 4.45 -3.65
C ALA A 45 -1.04 3.40 -3.02
N LEU A 46 -1.18 3.41 -1.69
CA LEU A 46 -2.24 2.67 -1.04
C LEU A 46 -3.50 3.53 -1.06
N ALA A 47 -4.42 3.19 -1.94
CA ALA A 47 -5.72 3.84 -2.01
C ALA A 47 -6.66 3.31 -0.92
N VAL A 48 -7.50 4.18 -0.40
CA VAL A 48 -8.63 3.84 0.47
C VAL A 48 -9.87 3.76 -0.39
N PHE A 49 -10.49 2.57 -0.40
CA PHE A 49 -11.67 2.24 -1.20
C PHE A 49 -12.93 2.33 -0.36
N LEU A 50 -13.94 3.00 -0.90
CA LEU A 50 -15.29 3.09 -0.38
C LEU A 50 -16.27 2.50 -1.39
N HIS A 51 -17.44 2.07 -0.92
CA HIS A 51 -18.54 1.71 -1.82
C HIS A 51 -18.94 2.92 -2.67
N ALA A 52 -19.35 2.70 -3.90
CA ALA A 52 -19.68 3.78 -4.85
C ALA A 52 -20.73 4.77 -4.32
N ASP A 53 -21.71 4.26 -3.55
CA ASP A 53 -22.79 5.09 -2.96
C ASP A 53 -22.39 5.75 -1.64
N ASN A 54 -21.17 5.55 -1.13
CA ASN A 54 -20.72 6.21 0.09
C ASN A 54 -20.56 7.72 -0.17
N PRO A 55 -21.21 8.62 0.62
CA PRO A 55 -21.15 10.05 0.36
C PRO A 55 -19.81 10.72 0.70
N MET A 56 -18.92 10.03 1.43
CA MET A 56 -17.60 10.58 1.77
C MET A 56 -16.69 10.65 0.54
N ASP A 57 -16.05 11.80 0.34
CA ASP A 57 -15.05 12.01 -0.71
C ASP A 57 -13.64 12.14 -0.14
N GLU A 58 -13.51 12.49 1.14
CA GLU A 58 -12.23 12.68 1.81
C GLU A 58 -12.18 11.99 3.18
N MET A 59 -10.98 11.57 3.57
CA MET A 59 -10.69 11.04 4.89
C MET A 59 -9.33 11.54 5.37
N SER A 60 -9.17 11.73 6.68
CA SER A 60 -7.87 12.01 7.27
C SER A 60 -7.19 10.74 7.78
N ILE A 61 -5.85 10.82 7.95
CA ILE A 61 -5.09 9.76 8.63
C ILE A 61 -5.65 9.50 10.04
N GLU A 62 -6.04 10.54 10.78
CA GLU A 62 -6.65 10.40 12.11
C GLU A 62 -7.98 9.62 12.08
N GLN A 63 -8.83 9.87 11.08
CA GLN A 63 -10.07 9.11 10.90
C GLN A 63 -9.79 7.65 10.55
N LEU A 64 -8.79 7.39 9.70
CA LEU A 64 -8.35 6.02 9.40
C LEU A 64 -7.79 5.31 10.64
N VAL A 65 -7.02 5.99 11.49
CA VAL A 65 -6.59 5.47 12.80
C VAL A 65 -7.81 5.14 13.67
N GLY A 66 -8.80 6.02 13.72
CA GLY A 66 -10.04 5.82 14.47
C GLY A 66 -10.86 4.61 14.00
N ILE A 67 -10.80 4.27 12.70
CA ILE A 67 -11.50 3.12 12.10
C ILE A 67 -10.69 1.82 12.23
N TYR A 68 -9.41 1.84 11.93
CA TYR A 68 -8.58 0.64 11.78
C TYR A 68 -7.76 0.29 13.02
N GLY A 69 -7.40 1.29 13.84
CA GLY A 69 -6.49 1.10 14.97
C GLY A 69 -7.13 0.41 16.16
N ASP A 70 -6.31 -0.30 16.95
CA ASP A 70 -6.73 -0.84 18.24
C ASP A 70 -7.15 0.30 19.18
N GLY A 71 -8.30 0.12 19.85
CA GLY A 71 -8.93 1.17 20.65
C GLY A 71 -9.56 2.31 19.85
N GLY A 72 -9.58 2.23 18.53
CA GLY A 72 -10.25 3.19 17.64
C GLY A 72 -11.75 3.28 17.93
N LYS A 73 -12.30 4.50 17.96
CA LYS A 73 -13.67 4.78 18.40
C LYS A 73 -14.66 4.98 17.27
N ILE A 74 -14.18 5.08 16.03
CA ILE A 74 -15.04 5.25 14.84
C ILE A 74 -15.51 3.85 14.41
N THR A 75 -16.77 3.56 14.67
CA THR A 75 -17.36 2.24 14.41
C THR A 75 -18.53 2.30 13.43
N ARG A 76 -19.10 3.49 13.25
CA ARG A 76 -20.23 3.74 12.38
C ARG A 76 -19.93 4.91 11.44
N TRP A 77 -20.55 4.90 10.27
CA TRP A 77 -20.46 6.03 9.34
C TRP A 77 -21.04 7.32 9.93
N THR A 78 -22.05 7.19 10.81
CA THR A 78 -22.61 8.32 11.55
C THR A 78 -21.65 8.97 12.54
N ASP A 79 -20.60 8.27 13.00
CA ASP A 79 -19.53 8.86 13.81
C ASP A 79 -18.69 9.88 13.00
N LEU A 80 -18.74 9.76 11.67
CA LEU A 80 -18.13 10.68 10.70
C LEU A 80 -19.13 11.70 10.13
N GLY A 81 -20.36 11.72 10.65
CA GLY A 81 -21.39 12.66 10.23
C GLY A 81 -22.08 12.32 8.90
N VAL A 82 -21.93 11.10 8.41
CA VAL A 82 -22.54 10.64 7.14
C VAL A 82 -23.45 9.44 7.35
N GLU A 83 -24.42 9.30 6.47
CA GLU A 83 -25.26 8.11 6.34
C GLU A 83 -25.03 7.50 4.96
N VAL A 84 -24.62 6.24 4.93
CA VAL A 84 -24.33 5.51 3.69
C VAL A 84 -25.56 4.77 3.21
N PRO A 85 -26.08 5.06 2.00
CA PRO A 85 -27.20 4.36 1.43
C PRO A 85 -26.95 2.83 1.36
N GLY A 86 -27.96 2.04 1.71
CA GLY A 86 -27.84 0.57 1.71
C GLY A 86 -27.06 0.00 2.89
N CYS A 87 -26.42 0.80 3.71
CA CYS A 87 -25.73 0.36 4.92
C CYS A 87 -26.69 0.35 6.13
N GLN A 88 -27.29 -0.80 6.41
CA GLN A 88 -28.20 -0.94 7.56
C GLN A 88 -27.45 -0.82 8.87
N GLY A 89 -27.94 0.04 9.79
CA GLY A 89 -27.32 0.27 11.10
C GLY A 89 -26.03 1.08 11.06
N GLN A 90 -25.55 1.46 9.87
CA GLN A 90 -24.37 2.31 9.65
C GLN A 90 -23.04 1.78 10.24
N GLU A 91 -22.98 0.51 10.67
CA GLU A 91 -21.76 -0.10 11.21
C GLU A 91 -20.73 -0.31 10.10
N ILE A 92 -19.52 0.19 10.30
CA ILE A 92 -18.43 0.11 9.32
C ILE A 92 -17.92 -1.34 9.22
N VAL A 93 -17.96 -1.89 8.02
CA VAL A 93 -17.29 -3.16 7.70
C VAL A 93 -15.84 -2.86 7.34
N VAL A 94 -14.94 -3.10 8.28
CA VAL A 94 -13.51 -2.80 8.13
C VAL A 94 -12.83 -3.94 7.39
N VAL A 95 -12.37 -3.68 6.16
CA VAL A 95 -11.68 -4.65 5.30
C VAL A 95 -10.18 -4.37 5.33
N SER A 96 -9.40 -5.38 5.70
CA SER A 96 -7.94 -5.31 5.81
C SER A 96 -7.27 -6.37 4.94
N ARG A 97 -5.97 -6.48 5.04
CA ARG A 97 -5.14 -7.51 4.41
C ARG A 97 -4.60 -8.46 5.48
N GLN A 98 -4.28 -9.69 5.09
CA GLN A 98 -3.62 -10.63 5.97
C GLN A 98 -2.25 -10.09 6.44
N ASN A 99 -1.84 -10.46 7.65
CA ASN A 99 -0.64 -9.94 8.32
C ASN A 99 0.69 -10.27 7.61
N ASN A 100 0.72 -11.25 6.71
CA ASN A 100 1.87 -11.57 5.86
C ASN A 100 1.97 -10.68 4.61
N SER A 101 0.97 -9.82 4.36
CA SER A 101 0.94 -8.88 3.24
C SER A 101 1.87 -7.68 3.48
N GLY A 102 2.65 -7.29 2.47
CA GLY A 102 3.40 -6.04 2.50
C GLY A 102 2.49 -4.80 2.58
N THR A 103 1.29 -4.87 2.03
CA THR A 103 0.27 -3.82 2.11
C THR A 103 -0.23 -3.65 3.55
N TYR A 104 -0.49 -4.75 4.26
CA TYR A 104 -0.82 -4.72 5.70
C TYR A 104 0.30 -4.05 6.52
N ALA A 105 1.55 -4.52 6.33
CA ALA A 105 2.68 -3.99 7.09
C ALA A 105 2.89 -2.49 6.85
N TYR A 106 2.76 -2.05 5.60
CA TYR A 106 2.92 -0.63 5.28
C TYR A 106 1.77 0.23 5.81
N PHE A 107 0.51 -0.19 5.67
CA PHE A 107 -0.63 0.55 6.24
C PHE A 107 -0.51 0.68 7.77
N ARG A 108 -0.08 -0.40 8.43
CA ARG A 108 0.19 -0.38 9.87
C ARG A 108 1.26 0.66 10.25
N GLU A 109 2.30 0.77 9.45
CA GLU A 109 3.41 1.71 9.69
C GLU A 109 3.01 3.15 9.35
N ALA A 110 2.48 3.39 8.15
CA ALA A 110 2.22 4.72 7.63
C ALA A 110 0.97 5.38 8.22
N VAL A 111 -0.08 4.59 8.50
CA VAL A 111 -1.36 5.08 9.01
C VAL A 111 -1.48 4.89 10.51
N LEU A 112 -1.19 3.69 11.04
CA LEU A 112 -1.41 3.38 12.46
C LEU A 112 -0.20 3.70 13.35
N GLY A 113 0.90 4.27 12.80
CA GLY A 113 2.10 4.57 13.57
C GLY A 113 2.71 3.33 14.24
N ALA A 114 2.63 2.17 13.57
CA ALA A 114 3.03 0.85 14.04
C ALA A 114 2.16 0.27 15.19
N SER A 115 1.05 0.91 15.57
CA SER A 115 0.05 0.34 16.48
C SER A 115 -0.66 -0.87 15.83
N ASP A 116 -1.35 -1.65 16.63
CA ASP A 116 -2.06 -2.82 16.11
C ASP A 116 -3.40 -2.43 15.46
N PHE A 117 -3.87 -3.30 14.56
CA PHE A 117 -5.22 -3.19 14.01
C PHE A 117 -6.25 -3.60 15.07
N ARG A 118 -7.43 -2.98 15.00
CA ARG A 118 -8.57 -3.41 15.81
C ARG A 118 -8.96 -4.85 15.49
N LEU A 119 -9.52 -5.55 16.45
CA LEU A 119 -10.11 -6.87 16.25
C LEU A 119 -11.40 -6.79 15.42
N GLY A 120 -11.67 -7.84 14.64
CA GLY A 120 -12.88 -7.94 13.83
C GLY A 120 -12.78 -7.38 12.42
N THR A 121 -11.56 -7.03 11.95
CA THR A 121 -11.31 -6.73 10.54
C THR A 121 -11.53 -7.97 9.68
N ARG A 122 -11.98 -7.75 8.42
CA ARG A 122 -12.06 -8.79 7.40
C ARG A 122 -10.76 -8.85 6.64
N ASP A 123 -9.91 -9.82 6.96
CA ASP A 123 -8.55 -9.90 6.44
C ASP A 123 -8.50 -10.66 5.11
N MET A 124 -8.36 -9.92 4.01
CA MET A 124 -8.33 -10.46 2.66
C MET A 124 -6.93 -10.92 2.25
N HIS A 125 -6.86 -12.03 1.49
CA HIS A 125 -5.59 -12.54 0.97
C HIS A 125 -5.01 -11.64 -0.12
N GLY A 126 -5.83 -11.24 -1.09
CA GLY A 126 -5.43 -10.45 -2.26
C GLY A 126 -5.94 -9.02 -2.26
N SER A 127 -5.29 -8.16 -3.04
CA SER A 127 -5.73 -6.79 -3.27
C SER A 127 -7.07 -6.74 -3.99
N LYS A 128 -7.26 -7.62 -4.97
CA LYS A 128 -8.52 -7.75 -5.70
C LYS A 128 -9.67 -8.14 -4.77
N ASP A 129 -9.44 -9.04 -3.81
CA ASP A 129 -10.46 -9.48 -2.86
C ASP A 129 -10.96 -8.33 -1.99
N VAL A 130 -10.08 -7.37 -1.63
CA VAL A 130 -10.46 -6.15 -0.90
C VAL A 130 -11.43 -5.32 -1.74
N VAL A 131 -11.07 -5.03 -2.99
CA VAL A 131 -11.89 -4.21 -3.89
C VAL A 131 -13.23 -4.88 -4.17
N ASP A 132 -13.25 -6.18 -4.49
CA ASP A 132 -14.47 -6.96 -4.74
C ASP A 132 -15.41 -6.96 -3.51
N LEU A 133 -14.87 -7.00 -2.29
CA LEU A 133 -15.68 -6.95 -1.08
C LEU A 133 -16.27 -5.56 -0.83
N VAL A 134 -15.47 -4.50 -1.04
CA VAL A 134 -15.93 -3.11 -0.89
C VAL A 134 -17.02 -2.79 -1.91
N GLU A 135 -16.85 -3.18 -3.17
CA GLU A 135 -17.84 -3.00 -4.24
C GLU A 135 -19.21 -3.59 -3.87
N LYS A 136 -19.23 -4.75 -3.20
CA LYS A 136 -20.46 -5.50 -2.88
C LYS A 136 -21.06 -5.18 -1.52
N THR A 137 -20.39 -4.33 -0.71
CA THR A 137 -20.77 -4.10 0.68
C THR A 137 -20.88 -2.60 0.96
N PRO A 138 -22.09 -2.02 0.97
CA PRO A 138 -22.28 -0.57 1.16
C PRO A 138 -21.60 -0.01 2.41
N CYS A 139 -21.54 -0.78 3.49
CA CYS A 139 -20.90 -0.36 4.74
C CYS A 139 -19.38 -0.48 4.74
N ALA A 140 -18.76 -1.03 3.69
CA ALA A 140 -17.34 -1.36 3.72
C ALA A 140 -16.42 -0.18 3.47
N ILE A 141 -15.28 -0.23 4.13
CA ILE A 141 -14.06 0.51 3.82
C ILE A 141 -12.91 -0.48 3.69
N GLY A 142 -12.07 -0.29 2.69
CA GLY A 142 -10.89 -1.14 2.46
C GLY A 142 -9.69 -0.33 2.00
N TYR A 143 -8.51 -0.93 2.06
CA TYR A 143 -7.29 -0.34 1.50
C TYR A 143 -6.50 -1.37 0.69
N SER A 144 -5.93 -0.92 -0.42
CA SER A 144 -5.02 -1.73 -1.23
C SER A 144 -4.25 -0.85 -2.22
N GLY A 145 -3.39 -1.44 -3.06
CA GLY A 145 -2.70 -0.70 -4.11
C GLY A 145 -3.68 -0.04 -5.10
N LEU A 146 -3.40 1.20 -5.46
CA LEU A 146 -4.18 1.98 -6.42
C LEU A 146 -4.40 1.25 -7.75
N ALA A 147 -3.42 0.47 -8.21
CA ALA A 147 -3.49 -0.32 -9.43
C ALA A 147 -4.67 -1.32 -9.49
N TYR A 148 -5.31 -1.59 -8.35
CA TYR A 148 -6.48 -2.48 -8.27
C TYR A 148 -7.82 -1.73 -8.26
N ALA A 149 -7.81 -0.39 -8.37
CA ALA A 149 -9.02 0.41 -8.47
C ALA A 149 -9.86 -0.01 -9.68
N THR A 150 -11.17 0.00 -9.50
CA THR A 150 -12.15 -0.23 -10.56
C THR A 150 -13.16 0.91 -10.59
N ASP A 151 -13.92 1.05 -11.67
CA ASP A 151 -14.99 2.05 -11.80
C ASP A 151 -16.19 1.79 -10.85
N HIS A 152 -16.16 0.66 -10.13
CA HIS A 152 -17.23 0.23 -9.23
C HIS A 152 -16.98 0.58 -7.75
N VAL A 153 -15.81 1.16 -7.43
CA VAL A 153 -15.47 1.63 -6.09
C VAL A 153 -15.07 3.10 -6.12
N LYS A 154 -15.32 3.80 -5.03
CA LYS A 154 -14.87 5.18 -4.85
C LYS A 154 -13.50 5.19 -4.18
N LEU A 155 -12.62 6.10 -4.62
CA LEU A 155 -11.35 6.41 -3.97
C LEU A 155 -11.53 7.61 -3.04
N ALA A 156 -11.14 7.48 -1.78
CA ALA A 156 -11.11 8.61 -0.88
C ALA A 156 -9.86 9.47 -1.12
N CYS A 157 -10.05 10.78 -1.17
CA CYS A 157 -8.98 11.76 -1.04
C CYS A 157 -8.42 11.71 0.39
N ILE A 158 -7.10 11.70 0.59
CA ILE A 158 -6.49 11.54 1.92
C ILE A 158 -5.83 12.84 2.37
N ALA A 159 -6.25 13.33 3.54
CA ALA A 159 -5.61 14.44 4.25
C ALA A 159 -4.66 13.90 5.33
N ALA A 160 -3.52 14.55 5.53
CA ALA A 160 -2.60 14.20 6.62
C ALA A 160 -3.24 14.44 8.00
N GLU A 161 -4.03 15.51 8.12
CA GLU A 161 -4.74 15.92 9.34
C GLU A 161 -6.19 16.25 9.03
N THR A 162 -7.08 16.07 10.01
CA THR A 162 -8.52 16.40 9.85
C THR A 162 -8.72 17.89 9.58
N GLY A 163 -9.42 18.19 8.49
CA GLY A 163 -9.66 19.58 8.03
C GLY A 163 -8.50 20.22 7.27
N GLY A 164 -7.41 19.47 7.08
CA GLY A 164 -6.32 19.86 6.19
C GLY A 164 -6.63 19.57 4.71
N PRO A 165 -5.77 20.03 3.78
CA PRO A 165 -5.91 19.71 2.38
C PRO A 165 -5.75 18.21 2.15
N CYS A 166 -6.64 17.62 1.37
CA CYS A 166 -6.53 16.22 0.98
C CYS A 166 -5.90 16.08 -0.41
N THR A 167 -5.23 14.97 -0.65
CA THR A 167 -4.62 14.59 -1.92
C THR A 167 -5.28 13.33 -2.47
N ASN A 168 -5.68 13.34 -3.73
CA ASN A 168 -6.20 12.15 -4.40
C ASN A 168 -5.06 11.15 -4.69
N PRO A 169 -5.31 9.84 -4.52
CA PRO A 169 -4.35 8.84 -4.95
C PRO A 169 -4.23 8.85 -6.48
N SER A 170 -3.02 9.07 -6.97
CA SER A 170 -2.67 8.98 -8.39
C SER A 170 -1.22 8.53 -8.58
N VAL A 171 -0.84 8.20 -9.80
CA VAL A 171 0.55 7.90 -10.16
C VAL A 171 1.44 9.11 -9.88
N GLU A 172 0.98 10.32 -10.25
CA GLU A 172 1.71 11.57 -10.06
C GLU A 172 1.93 11.85 -8.57
N THR A 173 0.86 11.79 -7.76
CA THR A 173 0.95 12.08 -6.31
C THR A 173 1.68 11.01 -5.52
N ALA A 174 1.75 9.77 -6.04
CA ALA A 174 2.62 8.73 -5.49
C ALA A 174 4.10 8.99 -5.80
N SER A 175 4.40 9.47 -7.03
CA SER A 175 5.76 9.73 -7.48
C SER A 175 6.38 10.97 -6.85
N ASP A 176 5.62 12.06 -6.71
CA ASP A 176 6.09 13.32 -6.12
C ASP A 176 6.05 13.34 -4.59
N GLY A 177 5.49 12.29 -3.97
CA GLY A 177 5.39 12.13 -2.52
C GLY A 177 4.33 13.00 -1.86
N SER A 178 3.44 13.64 -2.61
CA SER A 178 2.35 14.46 -2.06
C SER A 178 1.20 13.62 -1.49
N TYR A 179 1.02 12.37 -1.95
CA TYR A 179 0.03 11.46 -1.40
C TYR A 179 0.50 10.84 -0.08
N PRO A 180 -0.24 11.00 1.04
CA PRO A 180 0.25 10.62 2.37
C PRO A 180 0.55 9.13 2.55
N ILE A 181 -0.08 8.25 1.76
CA ILE A 181 0.08 6.80 1.88
C ILE A 181 0.74 6.23 0.61
N ALA A 182 1.77 6.90 0.12
CA ALA A 182 2.62 6.41 -0.98
C ALA A 182 3.89 5.74 -0.43
N ARG A 183 4.37 4.70 -1.12
CA ARG A 183 5.58 3.95 -0.73
C ARG A 183 6.44 3.61 -1.93
N PRO A 184 7.76 3.57 -1.76
CA PRO A 184 8.63 2.98 -2.76
C PRO A 184 8.48 1.45 -2.80
N LEU A 185 8.66 0.90 -3.99
CA LEU A 185 8.81 -0.53 -4.24
C LEU A 185 10.28 -0.84 -4.47
N PHE A 186 10.75 -1.91 -3.86
CA PHE A 186 12.16 -2.25 -3.82
C PHE A 186 12.46 -3.59 -4.49
N MET A 187 13.63 -3.65 -5.12
CA MET A 187 14.38 -4.86 -5.34
C MET A 187 15.65 -4.81 -4.48
N TYR A 188 16.00 -5.93 -3.86
CA TYR A 188 17.23 -6.08 -3.10
C TYR A 188 18.13 -7.13 -3.75
N THR A 189 19.42 -6.82 -3.84
CA THR A 189 20.47 -7.76 -4.30
C THR A 189 21.44 -8.04 -3.17
N ASN A 190 22.20 -9.14 -3.26
CA ASN A 190 23.31 -9.38 -2.37
C ASN A 190 24.59 -8.78 -2.96
N GLY A 191 25.02 -7.64 -2.43
CA GLY A 191 26.08 -6.82 -3.00
C GLY A 191 25.66 -6.06 -4.26
N GLU A 192 26.62 -5.35 -4.87
CA GLU A 192 26.39 -4.64 -6.12
C GLU A 192 26.02 -5.62 -7.24
N PRO A 193 24.95 -5.36 -7.98
CA PRO A 193 24.46 -6.29 -8.99
C PRO A 193 25.39 -6.40 -10.18
N THR A 194 25.77 -7.62 -10.51
CA THR A 194 26.63 -7.96 -11.66
C THR A 194 26.01 -9.05 -12.52
N GLY A 195 26.55 -9.31 -13.71
CA GLY A 195 26.06 -10.35 -14.62
C GLY A 195 24.58 -10.21 -14.94
N ILE A 196 23.86 -11.32 -14.98
CA ILE A 196 22.43 -11.37 -15.35
C ILE A 196 21.53 -10.55 -14.42
N VAL A 197 21.88 -10.48 -13.13
CA VAL A 197 21.11 -9.68 -12.13
C VAL A 197 21.28 -8.19 -12.42
N GLY A 198 22.50 -7.76 -12.73
CA GLY A 198 22.81 -6.39 -13.14
C GLY A 198 22.11 -6.00 -14.44
N GLU A 199 22.13 -6.86 -15.45
CA GLU A 199 21.42 -6.65 -16.72
C GLU A 199 19.92 -6.53 -16.50
N TYR A 200 19.33 -7.40 -15.69
CA TYR A 200 17.91 -7.36 -15.35
C TYR A 200 17.51 -6.07 -14.63
N LEU A 201 18.30 -5.64 -13.62
CA LEU A 201 18.04 -4.38 -12.91
C LEU A 201 18.20 -3.15 -13.80
N ASN A 202 19.19 -3.16 -14.72
CA ASN A 202 19.33 -2.10 -15.69
C ASN A 202 18.13 -2.03 -16.65
N TRP A 203 17.63 -3.19 -17.09
CA TRP A 203 16.40 -3.23 -17.88
C TRP A 203 15.19 -2.74 -17.09
N ILE A 204 15.00 -3.18 -15.80
CA ILE A 204 13.90 -2.68 -14.95
C ILE A 204 13.91 -1.14 -14.84
N LYS A 205 15.08 -0.51 -14.85
CA LYS A 205 15.24 0.95 -14.77
C LYS A 205 15.18 1.66 -16.12
N SER A 206 15.08 0.91 -17.21
CA SER A 206 14.93 1.49 -18.56
C SER A 206 13.53 2.06 -18.79
N ASP A 207 13.39 2.98 -19.73
CA ASP A 207 12.11 3.59 -20.09
C ASP A 207 11.08 2.53 -20.52
N GLU A 208 11.50 1.51 -21.26
CA GLU A 208 10.64 0.39 -21.66
C GLU A 208 9.99 -0.30 -20.44
N ALA A 209 10.79 -0.71 -19.46
CA ALA A 209 10.28 -1.40 -18.27
C ALA A 209 9.50 -0.45 -17.35
N GLN A 210 9.92 0.79 -17.23
CA GLN A 210 9.21 1.79 -16.44
C GLN A 210 7.86 2.16 -17.07
N CYS A 211 7.74 2.13 -18.39
CA CYS A 211 6.44 2.24 -19.07
C CYS A 211 5.52 1.03 -18.79
N ILE A 212 6.08 -0.18 -18.65
CA ILE A 212 5.30 -1.33 -18.20
C ILE A 212 4.75 -1.10 -16.77
N ILE A 213 5.59 -0.57 -15.87
CA ILE A 213 5.20 -0.23 -14.49
C ILE A 213 4.05 0.78 -14.50
N LEU A 214 4.17 1.86 -15.29
CA LEU A 214 3.14 2.88 -15.46
C LEU A 214 1.83 2.29 -15.99
N ASN A 215 1.90 1.46 -17.04
CA ASN A 215 0.73 0.81 -17.63
C ASN A 215 0.04 -0.20 -16.68
N LYS A 216 0.73 -0.62 -15.61
CA LYS A 216 0.17 -1.45 -14.54
C LYS A 216 -0.39 -0.64 -13.37
N GLY A 217 -0.44 0.70 -13.47
CA GLY A 217 -0.99 1.59 -12.44
C GLY A 217 -0.07 1.86 -11.25
N TYR A 218 1.24 1.61 -11.41
CA TYR A 218 2.28 2.01 -10.46
C TYR A 218 3.02 3.23 -10.96
N ALA A 219 3.55 4.05 -10.04
CA ALA A 219 4.38 5.18 -10.44
C ALA A 219 5.81 4.72 -10.79
N PRO A 220 6.36 5.15 -11.93
CA PRO A 220 7.74 4.86 -12.29
C PRO A 220 8.74 5.42 -11.28
N ALA A 221 9.91 4.76 -11.15
CA ALA A 221 11.00 5.24 -10.30
C ALA A 221 11.68 6.50 -10.86
N ASN A 222 11.60 6.70 -12.18
CA ASN A 222 12.10 7.87 -12.89
C ASN A 222 11.02 8.38 -13.85
N PRO A 223 10.99 9.69 -14.16
CA PRO A 223 10.11 10.21 -15.20
C PRO A 223 10.35 9.49 -16.53
N VAL A 224 9.28 9.05 -17.20
CA VAL A 224 9.33 8.36 -18.48
C VAL A 224 8.30 8.96 -19.44
N ASP A 225 8.64 8.96 -20.73
CA ASP A 225 7.71 9.26 -21.82
C ASP A 225 7.37 7.94 -22.52
N CYS A 226 6.11 7.56 -22.43
CA CYS A 226 5.65 6.26 -22.95
C CYS A 226 4.92 6.37 -24.30
N GLY A 227 4.96 7.56 -24.94
CA GLY A 227 4.40 7.80 -26.28
C GLY A 227 2.89 8.04 -26.28
#